data_074ec449b08da43ea236d5bce9834ef0
#
_entry.id   074ec449b08da43ea236d5bce9834ef0
#
_cell.length_a   1.000
_cell.length_b   1.000
_cell.length_c   1.000
_cell.angle_alpha   90.00
_cell.angle_beta   90.00
_cell.angle_gamma   90.00
#
_symmetry.space_group_name_H-M   'P 1'
#
loop_
_entity.id
_entity.type
_entity.pdbx_description
1 polymer ?
#
loop_
_entity_poly.entity_id
_entity_poly.type
_entity_poly.pdbx_seq_one_letter_code
_entity_poly.pdbx_strand_id
1 'polypeptide(L)'
;MADWLFDRHGSPRLILDGDCVRDTSGHVVGWIHSNGLFSLGGRHVGWAENGVLYDIHNRALGFTRSASGYLPSRPGMSGAPGMPGFSGRPGRPGLAGMSGRPGFGGWSDSPLDGYLTSR
;
A
#
# COMPACT_ATOMS: atom_id res chain seq x y z
N MET A 1 8.65 -5.41 10.87
CA MET A 1 8.22 -4.22 11.61
C MET A 1 7.09 -3.55 10.83
N ALA A 2 6.10 -3.01 11.51
CA ALA A 2 4.93 -2.45 10.86
C ALA A 2 4.92 -0.92 10.93
N ASP A 3 4.51 -0.30 9.83
CA ASP A 3 4.43 1.15 9.71
C ASP A 3 3.06 1.56 9.19
N TRP A 4 2.56 2.71 9.68
CA TRP A 4 1.36 3.28 9.10
C TRP A 4 1.61 3.78 7.69
N LEU A 5 0.64 3.57 6.81
CA LEU A 5 0.60 4.14 5.46
C LEU A 5 -0.38 5.31 5.46
N PHE A 6 0.10 6.46 5.03
CA PHE A 6 -0.66 7.72 4.99
C PHE A 6 -1.12 7.98 3.57
N ASP A 7 -2.32 8.48 3.42
CA ASP A 7 -2.87 8.81 2.11
C ASP A 7 -2.37 10.19 1.62
N ARG A 8 -2.90 10.64 0.48
CA ARG A 8 -2.50 11.92 -0.11
C ARG A 8 -2.82 13.13 0.77
N HIS A 9 -3.71 12.96 1.74
CA HIS A 9 -4.07 14.01 2.70
C HIS A 9 -3.27 13.89 4.00
N GLY A 10 -2.38 12.91 4.11
CA GLY A 10 -1.59 12.69 5.30
C GLY A 10 -2.33 11.97 6.42
N SER A 11 -3.42 11.28 6.10
CA SER A 11 -4.18 10.50 7.07
C SER A 11 -3.75 9.05 7.07
N PRO A 12 -3.57 8.41 8.25
CA PRO A 12 -3.20 7.00 8.32
C PRO A 12 -4.39 6.12 7.94
N ARG A 13 -4.25 5.32 6.90
CA ARG A 13 -5.36 4.53 6.36
C ARG A 13 -5.08 3.04 6.27
N LEU A 14 -3.85 2.64 6.09
CA LEU A 14 -3.45 1.23 6.01
C LEU A 14 -2.16 1.04 6.79
N ILE A 15 -1.73 -0.21 6.90
CA ILE A 15 -0.52 -0.59 7.63
C ILE A 15 0.34 -1.44 6.71
N LEU A 16 1.60 -1.07 6.57
CA LEU A 16 2.59 -1.87 5.87
C LEU A 16 3.25 -2.80 6.89
N ASP A 17 3.09 -4.10 6.73
CA ASP A 17 3.63 -5.10 7.64
C ASP A 17 4.52 -6.08 6.87
N GLY A 18 5.80 -5.72 6.71
CA GLY A 18 6.74 -6.55 5.95
C GLY A 18 6.30 -6.68 4.50
N ASP A 19 5.93 -7.88 4.10
CA ASP A 19 5.50 -8.20 2.75
C ASP A 19 3.98 -8.27 2.60
N CYS A 20 3.22 -7.72 3.54
CA CYS A 20 1.78 -7.61 3.40
C CYS A 20 1.28 -6.23 3.80
N VAL A 21 0.06 -5.93 3.39
CA VAL A 21 -0.63 -4.69 3.74
C VAL A 21 -1.84 -5.07 4.56
N ARG A 22 -2.05 -4.35 5.66
CA ARG A 22 -3.19 -4.58 6.56
C ARG A 22 -4.09 -3.36 6.61
N ASP A 23 -5.37 -3.60 6.90
CA ASP A 23 -6.30 -2.50 7.16
C ASP A 23 -6.14 -1.98 8.60
N THR A 24 -6.98 -1.00 8.97
CA THR A 24 -6.90 -0.39 10.31
C THR A 24 -7.37 -1.32 11.41
N SER A 25 -7.99 -2.45 11.08
CA SER A 25 -8.36 -3.49 12.04
C SER A 25 -7.31 -4.58 12.17
N GLY A 26 -6.22 -4.50 11.41
CA GLY A 26 -5.14 -5.46 11.45
C GLY A 26 -5.32 -6.68 10.56
N HIS A 27 -6.31 -6.69 9.67
CA HIS A 27 -6.52 -7.79 8.72
C HIS A 27 -5.71 -7.57 7.46
N VAL A 28 -5.17 -8.66 6.90
CA VAL A 28 -4.41 -8.59 5.64
C VAL A 28 -5.36 -8.28 4.48
N VAL A 29 -5.01 -7.29 3.68
CA VAL A 29 -5.80 -6.89 2.51
C VAL A 29 -4.99 -6.95 1.20
N GLY A 30 -3.70 -7.20 1.27
CA GLY A 30 -2.87 -7.31 0.08
C GLY A 30 -1.47 -7.82 0.40
N TRP A 31 -0.72 -8.07 -0.67
CA TRP A 31 0.62 -8.66 -0.60
C TRP A 31 1.61 -7.82 -1.37
N ILE A 32 2.88 -7.88 -0.96
CA ILE A 32 3.98 -7.22 -1.66
C ILE A 32 5.01 -8.29 -1.99
N HIS A 33 5.43 -8.33 -3.26
CA HIS A 33 6.45 -9.25 -3.72
C HIS A 33 7.20 -8.66 -4.91
N SER A 34 8.52 -8.65 -4.84
CA SER A 34 9.38 -8.14 -5.93
C SER A 34 8.96 -6.73 -6.40
N ASN A 35 8.67 -5.84 -5.45
CA ASN A 35 8.17 -4.48 -5.71
C ASN A 35 6.79 -4.43 -6.36
N GLY A 36 6.11 -5.57 -6.50
CA GLY A 36 4.73 -5.63 -6.94
C GLY A 36 3.77 -5.54 -5.77
N LEU A 37 2.65 -4.86 -5.98
CA LEU A 37 1.53 -4.82 -5.03
C LEU A 37 0.42 -5.71 -5.59
N PHE A 38 -0.07 -6.62 -4.76
CA PHE A 38 -1.06 -7.60 -5.17
C PHE A 38 -2.27 -7.51 -4.24
N SER A 39 -3.46 -7.74 -4.81
CA SER A 39 -4.69 -7.85 -4.01
C SER A 39 -4.63 -9.10 -3.14
N LEU A 40 -5.58 -9.22 -2.21
CA LEU A 40 -5.64 -10.40 -1.34
C LEU A 40 -5.72 -11.70 -2.13
N GLY A 41 -6.39 -11.69 -3.28
CA GLY A 41 -6.51 -12.85 -4.16
C GLY A 41 -5.30 -13.10 -5.07
N GLY A 42 -4.27 -12.27 -5.02
CA GLY A 42 -3.04 -12.46 -5.79
C GLY A 42 -3.01 -11.75 -7.14
N ARG A 43 -3.97 -10.86 -7.42
CA ARG A 43 -3.99 -10.08 -8.65
C ARG A 43 -2.99 -8.94 -8.56
N HIS A 44 -2.22 -8.73 -9.63
CA HIS A 44 -1.29 -7.59 -9.66
C HIS A 44 -2.08 -6.29 -9.82
N VAL A 45 -1.92 -5.38 -8.85
CA VAL A 45 -2.72 -4.14 -8.80
C VAL A 45 -1.87 -2.88 -8.65
N GLY A 46 -0.56 -3.01 -8.58
CA GLY A 46 0.30 -1.84 -8.47
C GLY A 46 1.71 -2.20 -8.08
N TRP A 47 2.41 -1.26 -7.48
CA TRP A 47 3.79 -1.44 -7.05
C TRP A 47 4.01 -0.88 -5.65
N ALA A 48 5.07 -1.36 -4.99
CA ALA A 48 5.49 -0.89 -3.68
C ALA A 48 7.00 -0.73 -3.70
N GLU A 49 7.49 0.45 -3.38
CA GLU A 49 8.91 0.74 -3.48
C GLU A 49 9.31 1.81 -2.48
N ASN A 50 10.33 1.52 -1.67
CA ASN A 50 10.89 2.49 -0.72
C ASN A 50 9.85 3.19 0.14
N GLY A 51 8.89 2.42 0.66
CA GLY A 51 7.87 2.92 1.58
C GLY A 51 6.68 3.60 0.91
N VAL A 52 6.56 3.54 -0.41
CA VAL A 52 5.44 4.13 -1.15
C VAL A 52 4.67 3.05 -1.88
N LEU A 53 3.35 3.12 -1.83
CA LEU A 53 2.48 2.27 -2.65
C LEU A 53 1.98 3.06 -3.85
N TYR A 54 1.99 2.40 -5.01
CA TYR A 54 1.52 2.98 -6.28
C TYR A 54 0.40 2.10 -6.85
N ASP A 55 -0.53 2.72 -7.58
CA ASP A 55 -1.58 1.99 -8.27
C ASP A 55 -1.07 1.37 -9.58
N ILE A 56 -1.95 0.74 -10.34
CA ILE A 56 -1.57 0.06 -11.60
C ILE A 56 -1.11 1.04 -12.69
N HIS A 57 -1.40 2.32 -12.53
CA HIS A 57 -0.93 3.39 -13.42
C HIS A 57 0.33 4.05 -12.89
N ASN A 58 0.91 3.50 -11.82
CA ASN A 58 2.10 4.01 -11.15
C ASN A 58 1.90 5.41 -10.56
N ARG A 59 0.69 5.69 -10.10
CA ARG A 59 0.35 6.91 -9.36
C ARG A 59 0.40 6.61 -7.88
N ALA A 60 0.87 7.56 -7.08
CA ALA A 60 1.05 7.36 -5.65
C ALA A 60 -0.29 7.15 -4.94
N LEU A 61 -0.38 6.09 -4.14
CA LEU A 61 -1.56 5.80 -3.30
C LEU A 61 -1.32 6.24 -1.87
N GLY A 62 -0.14 5.94 -1.32
CA GLY A 62 0.16 6.24 0.06
C GLY A 62 1.63 5.99 0.37
N PHE A 63 2.04 6.40 1.56
CA PHE A 63 3.45 6.36 1.94
C PHE A 63 3.61 6.15 3.44
N THR A 64 4.75 5.57 3.83
CA THR A 64 5.13 5.49 5.24
C THR A 64 5.82 6.78 5.67
N ARG A 65 5.91 7.01 6.98
CA ARG A 65 6.55 8.21 7.52
C ARG A 65 7.99 8.36 7.05
N SER A 66 8.71 7.25 6.93
CA SER A 66 10.12 7.23 6.54
C SER A 66 10.32 6.96 5.05
N ALA A 67 9.26 7.04 4.24
CA ALA A 67 9.34 6.73 2.81
C ALA A 67 10.38 7.58 2.11
N SER A 68 11.17 6.95 1.23
CA SER A 68 12.16 7.61 0.38
C SER A 68 11.83 7.45 -1.10
N GLY A 69 10.77 6.73 -1.44
CA GLY A 69 10.34 6.56 -2.83
C GLY A 69 9.75 7.83 -3.41
N TYR A 70 9.51 7.81 -4.71
CA TYR A 70 8.96 8.96 -5.41
C TYR A 70 7.56 9.30 -4.91
N LEU A 71 7.34 10.58 -4.65
CA LEU A 71 6.03 11.14 -4.34
C LEU A 71 5.85 12.44 -5.12
N PRO A 72 4.64 12.69 -5.66
CA PRO A 72 4.38 13.97 -6.35
C PRO A 72 4.54 15.17 -5.42
N SER A 73 4.14 15.00 -4.16
CA SER A 73 4.30 15.97 -3.10
C SER A 73 4.19 15.22 -1.78
N ARG A 74 4.73 15.78 -0.72
CA ARG A 74 4.66 15.13 0.58
C ARG A 74 3.75 15.94 1.50
N PRO A 75 2.52 15.46 1.76
CA PRO A 75 1.60 16.18 2.64
C PRO A 75 2.06 16.11 4.09
N GLY A 76 1.62 17.05 4.90
CA GLY A 76 1.78 16.94 6.33
C GLY A 76 1.01 15.73 6.84
N MET A 77 1.60 14.99 7.78
CA MET A 77 0.99 13.78 8.32
C MET A 77 0.31 14.09 9.64
N SER A 78 -0.92 13.59 9.80
CA SER A 78 -1.59 13.64 11.09
C SER A 78 -0.97 12.61 12.03
N GLY A 79 -1.26 12.71 13.31
CA GLY A 79 -0.84 11.70 14.28
C GLY A 79 -1.50 10.36 13.96
N ALA A 80 -0.72 9.29 14.07
CA ALA A 80 -1.25 7.95 13.86
C ALA A 80 -1.71 7.36 15.19
N PRO A 81 -2.79 6.55 15.18
CA PRO A 81 -3.17 5.82 16.39
C PRO A 81 -2.16 4.72 16.71
N GLY A 82 -2.29 4.11 17.87
CA GLY A 82 -1.51 2.91 18.19
C GLY A 82 -1.83 1.79 17.20
N MET A 83 -0.88 0.89 16.99
CA MET A 83 -1.10 -0.25 16.11
C MET A 83 -2.18 -1.16 16.67
N PRO A 84 -3.13 -1.64 15.83
CA PRO A 84 -4.12 -2.61 16.27
C PRO A 84 -3.47 -3.98 16.48
N GLY A 85 -4.19 -4.88 17.11
CA GLY A 85 -3.82 -6.29 17.11
C GLY A 85 -3.90 -6.83 15.68
N PHE A 86 -2.95 -7.66 15.30
CA PHE A 86 -2.90 -8.22 13.94
C PHE A 86 -3.54 -9.60 13.94
N SER A 87 -4.43 -9.83 12.98
CA SER A 87 -4.92 -11.16 12.68
C SER A 87 -3.82 -11.99 12.05
N GLY A 88 -3.92 -13.30 12.15
CA GLY A 88 -3.00 -14.19 11.44
C GLY A 88 -3.05 -13.93 9.94
N ARG A 89 -1.93 -14.14 9.27
CA ARG A 89 -1.89 -14.01 7.81
C ARG A 89 -2.62 -15.19 7.18
N PRO A 90 -3.54 -14.94 6.24
CA PRO A 90 -4.08 -16.04 5.44
C PRO A 90 -2.99 -16.63 4.56
N GLY A 91 -3.21 -17.82 4.03
CA GLY A 91 -2.28 -18.38 3.05
C GLY A 91 -2.17 -17.49 1.84
N ARG A 92 -0.92 -17.17 1.44
CA ARG A 92 -0.72 -16.33 0.26
C ARG A 92 -1.05 -17.14 -0.99
N PRO A 93 -1.97 -16.64 -1.85
CA PRO A 93 -2.28 -17.35 -3.10
C PRO A 93 -1.11 -17.25 -4.08
N GLY A 94 -1.19 -17.99 -5.18
CA GLY A 94 -0.29 -17.76 -6.29
C GLY A 94 -0.44 -16.33 -6.78
N LEU A 95 0.67 -15.65 -7.03
CA LEU A 95 0.64 -14.27 -7.47
C LEU A 95 0.67 -14.22 -8.99
N ALA A 96 -0.14 -13.33 -9.57
CA ALA A 96 -0.17 -13.12 -11.02
C ALA A 96 1.14 -12.49 -11.48
N GLY A 97 1.44 -12.64 -12.76
CA GLY A 97 2.57 -11.94 -13.37
C GLY A 97 2.36 -10.44 -13.34
N MET A 98 3.46 -9.70 -13.19
CA MET A 98 3.38 -8.25 -13.14
C MET A 98 3.35 -7.65 -14.55
N SER A 99 2.53 -6.60 -14.71
CA SER A 99 2.51 -5.80 -15.93
C SER A 99 3.78 -4.95 -16.04
N GLY A 100 4.05 -4.43 -17.23
CA GLY A 100 5.09 -3.42 -17.38
C GLY A 100 4.73 -2.17 -16.56
N ARG A 101 5.73 -1.61 -15.89
CA ARG A 101 5.52 -0.46 -15.02
C ARG A 101 5.60 0.83 -15.83
N PRO A 102 4.54 1.66 -15.86
CA PRO A 102 4.63 2.96 -16.54
C PRO A 102 5.49 3.94 -15.75
N GLY A 103 5.77 5.10 -16.34
CA GLY A 103 6.43 6.17 -15.63
C GLY A 103 5.58 6.68 -14.47
N PHE A 104 6.22 7.33 -13.50
CA PHE A 104 5.52 7.85 -12.33
C PHE A 104 4.51 8.92 -12.74
N GLY A 105 3.28 8.80 -12.22
CA GLY A 105 2.24 9.79 -12.37
C GLY A 105 2.12 10.68 -11.13
N GLY A 106 1.03 11.40 -11.02
CA GLY A 106 0.71 12.18 -9.83
C GLY A 106 0.11 11.30 -8.73
N TRP A 107 -0.71 11.89 -7.88
CA TRP A 107 -1.47 11.13 -6.90
C TRP A 107 -2.58 10.34 -7.60
N SER A 108 -2.83 9.13 -7.09
CA SER A 108 -3.93 8.30 -7.57
C SER A 108 -5.27 8.95 -7.23
N ASP A 109 -6.26 8.78 -8.11
CA ASP A 109 -7.64 9.20 -7.84
C ASP A 109 -8.35 8.24 -6.89
N SER A 110 -7.79 7.04 -6.68
CA SER A 110 -8.38 6.04 -5.80
C SER A 110 -7.99 6.31 -4.35
N PRO A 111 -8.89 6.07 -3.39
CA PRO A 111 -8.52 6.17 -1.99
C PRO A 111 -7.57 5.04 -1.61
N LEU A 112 -6.63 5.33 -0.73
CA LEU A 112 -5.65 4.33 -0.28
C LEU A 112 -6.33 3.11 0.34
N ASP A 113 -7.25 3.33 1.25
CA ASP A 113 -7.92 2.26 2.00
C ASP A 113 -8.93 1.47 1.16
N GLY A 114 -9.46 2.05 0.09
CA GLY A 114 -10.41 1.37 -0.78
C GLY A 114 -9.78 0.68 -1.98
N TYR A 115 -8.55 1.02 -2.31
CA TYR A 115 -7.95 0.55 -3.56
C TYR A 115 -7.78 -0.98 -3.59
N LEU A 116 -7.19 -1.56 -2.55
CA LEU A 116 -6.93 -3.00 -2.51
C LEU A 116 -8.20 -3.82 -2.34
N THR A 117 -9.17 -3.31 -1.61
CA THR A 117 -10.42 -4.05 -1.32
C THR A 117 -11.38 -4.03 -2.51
N SER A 118 -11.20 -3.13 -3.45
CA SER A 118 -12.04 -3.04 -4.65
C SER A 118 -11.50 -3.85 -5.83
N ARG A 119 -10.37 -4.56 -5.67
CA ARG A 119 -9.71 -5.27 -6.78
C ARG A 119 -9.89 -6.80 -6.70
#